data_7fe937552f81cddfccd7584808314516
#
_entry.id   7fe937552f81cddfccd7584808314516
#
_cell.length_a   1.000
_cell.length_b   1.000
_cell.length_c   1.000
_cell.angle_alpha   90.00
_cell.angle_beta   90.00
_cell.angle_gamma   90.00
#
_symmetry.space_group_name_H-M   'P 1'
#
loop_
_entity.id
_entity.type
_entity.pdbx_description
1 polymer ?
#
loop_
_entity_poly.entity_id
_entity_poly.type
_entity_poly.pdbx_seq_one_letter_code
_entity_poly.pdbx_strand_id
1 'polypeptide(L)'
;MAQLLTNILGCKERTDIIVGWVRRLGVEPSRRILVLSERIGHLEEIERRLEGSGLSIAYYIGGMKEEVREAGARDARVLLASYAMASEAMNIKSLNSVILASPRKHVEQSTGRILRTRVSERVVQPMIIDIVDKHMMYKGQWKKRQAYYKQCAYKLETWNMDVPSSYRAPPPGECLIK
;
A
#
# COMPACT_ATOMS: atom_id res chain seq x y z
N MET A 1 -15.32 -16.82 4.33
CA MET A 1 -14.65 -15.53 4.09
C MET A 1 -13.14 -15.58 4.32
N ALA A 2 -12.67 -16.14 5.44
CA ALA A 2 -11.23 -16.27 5.73
C ALA A 2 -10.45 -17.07 4.66
N GLN A 3 -11.00 -18.20 4.18
CA GLN A 3 -10.36 -19.04 3.16
C GLN A 3 -10.19 -18.31 1.82
N LEU A 4 -11.19 -17.54 1.39
CA LEU A 4 -11.10 -16.77 0.16
C LEU A 4 -10.00 -15.70 0.23
N LEU A 5 -9.90 -15.02 1.38
CA LEU A 5 -8.82 -14.06 1.61
C LEU A 5 -7.45 -14.76 1.56
N THR A 6 -7.32 -15.90 2.21
CA THR A 6 -6.08 -16.70 2.19
C THR A 6 -5.68 -17.08 0.76
N ASN A 7 -6.64 -17.55 -0.05
CA ASN A 7 -6.39 -17.92 -1.45
C ASN A 7 -5.93 -16.72 -2.29
N ILE A 8 -6.56 -15.56 -2.12
CA ILE A 8 -6.18 -14.34 -2.85
C ILE A 8 -4.80 -13.85 -2.44
N LEU A 9 -4.48 -13.85 -1.16
CA LEU A 9 -3.17 -13.42 -0.67
C LEU A 9 -2.06 -14.42 -1.01
N GLY A 10 -2.40 -15.69 -1.26
CA GLY A 10 -1.49 -16.72 -1.77
C GLY A 10 -1.25 -16.67 -3.29
N CYS A 11 -1.94 -15.80 -4.02
CA CYS A 11 -1.76 -15.66 -5.47
C CYS A 11 -0.42 -14.99 -5.77
N LYS A 12 0.45 -15.70 -6.50
CA LYS A 12 1.82 -15.26 -6.81
C LYS A 12 1.82 -14.02 -7.69
N GLU A 13 1.03 -14.02 -8.74
CA GLU A 13 0.90 -12.93 -9.71
C GLU A 13 0.42 -11.64 -9.04
N ARG A 14 -0.52 -11.77 -8.11
CA ARG A 14 -1.00 -10.64 -7.31
C ARG A 14 0.10 -10.05 -6.43
N THR A 15 0.88 -10.89 -5.81
CA THR A 15 2.02 -10.45 -4.98
C THR A 15 3.12 -9.84 -5.85
N ASP A 16 3.35 -10.36 -7.07
CA ASP A 16 4.30 -9.77 -8.01
C ASP A 16 3.90 -8.36 -8.44
N ILE A 17 2.60 -8.10 -8.64
CA ILE A 17 2.08 -6.76 -8.89
C ILE A 17 2.40 -5.82 -7.73
N ILE A 18 2.15 -6.24 -6.49
CA ILE A 18 2.43 -5.44 -5.30
C ILE A 18 3.92 -5.12 -5.18
N VAL A 19 4.76 -6.14 -5.31
CA VAL A 19 6.22 -5.99 -5.29
C VAL A 19 6.72 -5.09 -6.41
N GLY A 20 6.16 -5.23 -7.61
CA GLY A 20 6.45 -4.36 -8.75
C GLY A 20 6.16 -2.88 -8.44
N TRP A 21 5.03 -2.59 -7.79
CA TRP A 21 4.71 -1.24 -7.34
C TRP A 21 5.65 -0.73 -6.26
N VAL A 22 6.01 -1.55 -5.26
CA VAL A 22 7.00 -1.16 -4.24
C VAL A 22 8.32 -0.80 -4.88
N ARG A 23 8.85 -1.64 -5.76
CA ARG A 23 10.13 -1.39 -6.48
C ARG A 23 10.05 -0.11 -7.31
N ARG A 24 8.96 0.08 -8.05
CA ARG A 24 8.74 1.26 -8.87
C ARG A 24 8.72 2.54 -8.05
N LEU A 25 7.93 2.59 -6.98
CA LEU A 25 7.86 3.74 -6.08
C LEU A 25 9.21 3.96 -5.38
N GLY A 26 9.91 2.87 -5.08
CA GLY A 26 11.22 2.89 -4.44
C GLY A 26 12.35 3.51 -5.27
N VAL A 27 12.18 3.70 -6.58
CA VAL A 27 13.14 4.42 -7.43
C VAL A 27 13.27 5.89 -7.00
N GLU A 28 12.17 6.51 -6.60
CA GLU A 28 12.15 7.89 -6.10
C GLU A 28 12.66 7.95 -4.65
N PRO A 29 13.82 8.58 -4.37
CA PRO A 29 14.42 8.57 -3.03
C PRO A 29 13.53 9.17 -1.94
N SER A 30 12.69 10.14 -2.28
CA SER A 30 11.78 10.82 -1.37
C SER A 30 10.51 10.01 -1.06
N ARG A 31 10.31 8.86 -1.69
CA ARG A 31 9.17 7.98 -1.40
C ARG A 31 9.37 7.20 -0.11
N ARG A 32 8.35 7.30 0.75
CA ARG A 32 8.17 6.50 1.96
C ARG A 32 6.88 5.72 1.80
N ILE A 33 6.99 4.41 1.70
CA ILE A 33 5.92 3.51 1.24
C ILE A 33 5.37 2.72 2.40
N LEU A 34 4.06 2.78 2.60
CA LEU A 34 3.33 1.92 3.53
C LEU A 34 2.63 0.82 2.74
N VAL A 35 2.89 -0.43 3.07
CA VAL A 35 2.20 -1.60 2.51
C VAL A 35 1.29 -2.20 3.57
N LEU A 36 -0.01 -2.27 3.30
CA LEU A 36 -1.03 -2.72 4.25
C LEU A 36 -1.59 -4.08 3.87
N SER A 37 -1.54 -5.02 4.81
CA SER A 37 -2.17 -6.33 4.66
C SER A 37 -2.90 -6.80 5.93
N GLU A 38 -3.91 -7.64 5.74
CA GLU A 38 -4.64 -8.32 6.83
C GLU A 38 -3.86 -9.52 7.41
N ARG A 39 -2.82 -10.00 6.72
CA ARG A 39 -2.07 -11.21 7.10
C ARG A 39 -0.58 -10.90 7.16
N ILE A 40 0.04 -11.26 8.28
CA ILE A 40 1.49 -11.11 8.48
C ILE A 40 2.26 -11.95 7.47
N GLY A 41 1.88 -13.22 7.27
CA GLY A 41 2.55 -14.08 6.28
C GLY A 41 2.53 -13.54 4.84
N HIS A 42 1.54 -12.69 4.48
CA HIS A 42 1.56 -11.99 3.20
C HIS A 42 2.59 -10.86 3.18
N LEU A 43 2.77 -10.15 4.30
CA LEU A 43 3.82 -9.13 4.43
C LEU A 43 5.21 -9.77 4.38
N GLU A 44 5.41 -10.91 5.02
CA GLU A 44 6.65 -11.69 4.99
C GLU A 44 6.99 -12.15 3.56
N GLU A 45 6.00 -12.61 2.79
CA GLU A 45 6.20 -12.99 1.39
C GLU A 45 6.56 -11.78 0.52
N ILE A 46 5.96 -10.61 0.77
CA ILE A 46 6.32 -9.37 0.08
C ILE A 46 7.75 -8.97 0.41
N GLU A 47 8.17 -9.03 1.69
CA GLU A 47 9.54 -8.75 2.11
C GLU A 47 10.52 -9.66 1.41
N ARG A 48 10.28 -10.98 1.45
CA ARG A 48 11.13 -11.99 0.80
C ARG A 48 11.35 -11.70 -0.68
N ARG A 49 10.31 -11.25 -1.40
CA ARG A 49 10.42 -10.88 -2.83
C ARG A 49 11.08 -9.53 -3.06
N LEU A 50 11.20 -8.70 -2.03
CA LEU A 50 11.93 -7.43 -2.09
C LEU A 50 13.41 -7.58 -1.72
N GLU A 51 13.87 -8.75 -1.31
CA GLU A 51 15.29 -9.02 -1.09
C GLU A 51 16.13 -8.61 -2.30
N GLY A 52 17.28 -8.00 -2.06
CA GLY A 52 18.16 -7.47 -3.09
C GLY A 52 17.68 -6.18 -3.78
N SER A 53 16.55 -5.60 -3.38
CA SER A 53 16.03 -4.34 -3.96
C SER A 53 16.81 -3.09 -3.51
N GLY A 54 17.62 -3.18 -2.46
CA GLY A 54 18.29 -2.04 -1.83
C GLY A 54 17.38 -1.13 -1.01
N LEU A 55 16.09 -1.50 -0.84
CA LEU A 55 15.15 -0.74 -0.03
C LEU A 55 15.24 -1.18 1.44
N SER A 56 15.35 -0.23 2.36
CA SER A 56 15.22 -0.52 3.79
C SER A 56 13.77 -0.83 4.13
N ILE A 57 13.55 -1.98 4.77
CA ILE A 57 12.22 -2.49 5.11
C ILE A 57 12.11 -2.62 6.62
N ALA A 58 10.98 -2.27 7.18
CA ALA A 58 10.64 -2.52 8.58
C ALA A 58 9.16 -2.93 8.73
N TYR A 59 8.85 -3.54 9.87
CA TYR A 59 7.49 -3.93 10.23
C TYR A 59 6.83 -2.94 11.19
N TYR A 60 5.52 -2.78 11.01
CA TYR A 60 4.65 -2.07 11.93
C TYR A 60 3.41 -2.91 12.21
N ILE A 61 3.60 -3.94 13.03
CA ILE A 61 2.59 -4.97 13.35
C ILE A 61 2.39 -5.10 14.87
N GLY A 62 1.25 -5.68 15.26
CA GLY A 62 0.99 -5.97 16.68
C GLY A 62 1.99 -6.98 17.26
N GLY A 63 2.20 -6.91 18.58
CA GLY A 63 3.14 -7.78 19.28
C GLY A 63 4.61 -7.34 19.26
N MET A 64 4.97 -6.33 18.46
CA MET A 64 6.29 -5.72 18.50
C MET A 64 6.40 -4.73 19.67
N LYS A 65 7.61 -4.62 20.25
CA LYS A 65 7.91 -3.54 21.20
C LYS A 65 7.79 -2.18 20.51
N GLU A 66 7.26 -1.21 21.23
CA GLU A 66 6.96 0.11 20.67
C GLU A 66 8.23 0.81 20.14
N GLU A 67 9.32 0.74 20.89
CA GLU A 67 10.59 1.36 20.51
C GLU A 67 11.14 0.80 19.19
N VAL A 68 11.04 -0.52 18.99
CA VAL A 68 11.50 -1.19 17.75
C VAL A 68 10.63 -0.77 16.57
N ARG A 69 9.33 -0.72 16.79
CA ARG A 69 8.34 -0.34 15.79
C ARG A 69 8.52 1.11 15.34
N GLU A 70 8.69 2.04 16.29
CA GLU A 70 8.88 3.46 16.02
C GLU A 70 10.26 3.75 15.38
N ALA A 71 11.31 3.04 15.79
CA ALA A 71 12.62 3.14 15.14
C ALA A 71 12.55 2.70 13.67
N GLY A 72 11.96 1.52 13.41
CA GLY A 72 11.74 1.04 12.05
C GLY A 72 10.91 2.01 11.21
N ALA A 73 9.88 2.60 11.80
CA ALA A 73 9.02 3.58 11.14
C ALA A 73 9.73 4.88 10.77
N ARG A 74 10.76 5.29 11.54
CA ARG A 74 11.57 6.47 11.19
C ARG A 74 12.52 6.21 10.03
N ASP A 75 13.17 5.06 10.02
CA ASP A 75 14.35 4.82 9.20
C ASP A 75 14.04 4.07 7.89
N ALA A 76 13.00 3.23 7.90
CA ALA A 76 12.67 2.43 6.74
C ALA A 76 12.03 3.22 5.61
N ARG A 77 12.38 2.86 4.38
CA ARG A 77 11.73 3.36 3.16
C ARG A 77 10.42 2.62 2.85
N VAL A 78 10.33 1.36 3.24
CA VAL A 78 9.14 0.52 3.10
C VAL A 78 8.71 0.05 4.47
N LEU A 79 7.49 0.37 4.84
CA LEU A 79 6.89 -0.05 6.09
C LEU A 79 5.80 -1.08 5.82
N LEU A 80 5.99 -2.30 6.28
CA LEU A 80 5.04 -3.39 6.17
C LEU A 80 4.15 -3.42 7.41
N ALA A 81 2.86 -3.14 7.26
CA ALA A 81 1.98 -2.96 8.41
C ALA A 81 0.66 -3.72 8.29
N SER A 82 0.10 -4.10 9.44
CA SER A 82 -1.27 -4.56 9.51
C SER A 82 -2.26 -3.38 9.51
N TYR A 83 -3.45 -3.60 8.96
CA TYR A 83 -4.49 -2.57 8.97
C TYR A 83 -4.88 -2.13 10.39
N ALA A 84 -4.88 -3.03 11.36
CA ALA A 84 -5.17 -2.71 12.75
C ALA A 84 -4.19 -1.65 13.27
N MET A 85 -2.90 -1.89 13.14
CA MET A 85 -1.86 -0.97 13.59
C MET A 85 -1.87 0.36 12.83
N ALA A 86 -2.12 0.34 11.54
CA ALA A 86 -2.24 1.56 10.73
C ALA A 86 -3.43 2.43 11.16
N SER A 87 -4.52 1.82 11.63
CA SER A 87 -5.72 2.53 12.07
C SER A 87 -5.58 3.14 13.46
N GLU A 88 -4.88 2.48 14.37
CA GLU A 88 -4.88 2.85 15.80
C GLU A 88 -3.73 3.77 16.21
N ALA A 89 -2.52 3.45 15.81
CA ALA A 89 -1.32 4.02 16.42
C ALA A 89 -0.41 4.82 15.48
N MET A 90 -0.60 4.72 14.16
CA MET A 90 0.38 5.25 13.21
C MET A 90 0.28 6.78 13.04
N ASN A 91 1.30 7.50 13.49
CA ASN A 91 1.45 8.95 13.27
C ASN A 91 2.78 9.26 12.58
N ILE A 92 2.99 8.70 11.40
CA ILE A 92 4.24 8.86 10.65
C ILE A 92 4.02 9.89 9.54
N LYS A 93 4.44 11.12 9.78
CA LYS A 93 4.26 12.25 8.85
C LYS A 93 5.03 12.09 7.54
N SER A 94 6.10 11.32 7.53
CA SER A 94 6.94 11.10 6.35
C SER A 94 6.34 10.18 5.29
N LEU A 95 5.32 9.40 5.62
CA LEU A 95 4.66 8.51 4.68
C LEU A 95 3.91 9.31 3.60
N ASN A 96 4.17 8.98 2.35
CA ASN A 96 3.56 9.66 1.19
C ASN A 96 3.05 8.70 0.11
N SER A 97 3.22 7.40 0.31
CA SER A 97 2.71 6.37 -0.60
C SER A 97 2.12 5.20 0.17
N VAL A 98 0.95 4.72 -0.24
CA VAL A 98 0.27 3.58 0.38
C VAL A 98 -0.05 2.54 -0.67
N ILE A 99 0.19 1.28 -0.35
CA ILE A 99 -0.25 0.12 -1.13
C ILE A 99 -1.24 -0.68 -0.28
N LEU A 100 -2.49 -0.76 -0.73
CA LEU A 100 -3.52 -1.60 -0.12
C LEU A 100 -3.34 -3.02 -0.65
N ALA A 101 -2.48 -3.80 0.00
CA ALA A 101 -2.05 -5.10 -0.47
C ALA A 101 -3.07 -6.22 -0.19
N SER A 102 -4.06 -6.01 0.65
CA SER A 102 -5.19 -6.94 0.81
C SER A 102 -6.53 -6.23 0.73
N PRO A 103 -7.60 -6.93 0.30
CA PRO A 103 -8.92 -6.33 0.18
C PRO A 103 -9.42 -5.79 1.53
N ARG A 104 -9.84 -4.54 1.56
CA ARG A 104 -10.41 -3.87 2.72
C ARG A 104 -11.62 -3.03 2.30
N LYS A 105 -12.63 -2.96 3.17
CA LYS A 105 -13.85 -2.18 2.91
C LYS A 105 -13.66 -0.70 3.27
N HIS A 106 -13.07 -0.45 4.42
CA HIS A 106 -12.84 0.87 5.00
C HIS A 106 -11.35 1.17 5.07
N VAL A 107 -10.92 2.21 4.40
CA VAL A 107 -9.51 2.61 4.30
C VAL A 107 -9.28 4.05 4.73
N GLU A 108 -10.34 4.74 5.11
CA GLU A 108 -10.36 6.17 5.42
C GLU A 108 -9.33 6.54 6.49
N GLN A 109 -9.27 5.76 7.57
CA GLN A 109 -8.32 5.99 8.65
C GLN A 109 -6.88 5.74 8.21
N SER A 110 -6.64 4.66 7.47
CA SER A 110 -5.30 4.29 7.02
C SER A 110 -4.75 5.26 5.98
N THR A 111 -5.57 5.67 5.01
CA THR A 111 -5.14 6.57 3.92
C THR A 111 -5.14 8.05 4.36
N GLY A 112 -6.12 8.47 5.16
CA GLY A 112 -6.21 9.84 5.63
C GLY A 112 -5.05 10.27 6.54
N ARG A 113 -4.37 9.32 7.19
CA ARG A 113 -3.19 9.61 8.01
C ARG A 113 -1.94 9.95 7.20
N ILE A 114 -1.82 9.38 6.00
CA ILE A 114 -0.67 9.53 5.12
C ILE A 114 -0.73 10.82 4.30
N LEU A 115 -1.94 11.32 4.07
CA LEU A 115 -2.18 12.54 3.31
C LEU A 115 -2.17 13.82 4.16
N ARG A 116 -1.72 13.73 5.42
CA ARG A 116 -1.74 14.87 6.38
C ARG A 116 -0.70 15.94 6.13
N THR A 117 0.34 15.64 5.36
CA THR A 117 1.36 16.66 5.03
C THR A 117 0.72 17.78 4.21
N ARG A 118 0.90 19.02 4.65
CA ARG A 118 0.39 20.20 3.95
C ARG A 118 0.91 20.22 2.53
N VAL A 119 0.12 20.73 1.59
CA VAL A 119 0.49 20.74 0.16
C VAL A 119 1.84 21.45 -0.06
N SER A 120 2.09 22.54 0.68
CA SER A 120 3.35 23.30 0.63
C SER A 120 4.58 22.55 1.18
N GLU A 121 4.38 21.49 1.95
CA GLU A 121 5.46 20.70 2.58
C GLU A 121 5.72 19.38 1.84
N ARG A 122 4.98 19.11 0.78
CA ARG A 122 5.09 17.85 0.03
C ARG A 122 6.29 17.86 -0.90
N VAL A 123 7.23 16.97 -0.66
CA VAL A 123 8.37 16.73 -1.56
C VAL A 123 7.93 15.96 -2.80
N VAL A 124 7.01 15.02 -2.62
CA VAL A 124 6.40 14.24 -3.70
C VAL A 124 4.88 14.17 -3.52
N GLN A 125 4.18 14.03 -4.63
CA GLN A 125 2.72 13.87 -4.60
C GLN A 125 2.33 12.58 -3.88
N PRO A 126 1.44 12.60 -2.87
CA PRO A 126 0.95 11.39 -2.22
C PRO A 126 0.25 10.45 -3.19
N MET A 127 0.40 9.14 -3.00
CA MET A 127 -0.16 8.12 -3.89
C MET A 127 -0.77 6.96 -3.11
N ILE A 128 -1.93 6.51 -3.57
CA ILE A 128 -2.59 5.30 -3.09
C ILE A 128 -2.63 4.29 -4.23
N ILE A 129 -2.02 3.13 -4.03
CA ILE A 129 -2.11 1.98 -4.94
C ILE A 129 -3.13 1.02 -4.33
N ASP A 130 -4.25 0.86 -4.98
CA ASP A 130 -5.35 0.01 -4.53
C ASP A 130 -5.45 -1.24 -5.42
N ILE A 131 -5.09 -2.40 -4.87
CA ILE A 131 -5.17 -3.67 -5.59
C ILE A 131 -6.60 -4.19 -5.52
N VAL A 132 -7.32 -4.07 -6.64
CA VAL A 132 -8.73 -4.42 -6.75
C VAL A 132 -8.88 -5.83 -7.32
N ASP A 133 -9.40 -6.74 -6.49
CA ASP A 133 -9.65 -8.13 -6.88
C ASP A 133 -11.03 -8.25 -7.56
N LYS A 134 -11.09 -9.03 -8.66
CA LYS A 134 -12.30 -9.18 -9.50
C LYS A 134 -13.43 -9.99 -8.87
N HIS A 135 -13.17 -10.71 -7.78
CA HIS A 135 -14.18 -11.53 -7.13
C HIS A 135 -15.37 -10.69 -6.65
N MET A 136 -16.61 -11.19 -6.88
CA MET A 136 -17.86 -10.46 -6.62
C MET A 136 -17.94 -9.83 -5.23
N MET A 137 -17.44 -10.53 -4.19
CA MET A 137 -17.42 -10.05 -2.81
C MET A 137 -16.56 -8.78 -2.65
N TYR A 138 -15.45 -8.68 -3.37
CA TYR A 138 -14.55 -7.53 -3.28
C TYR A 138 -14.96 -6.36 -4.16
N LYS A 139 -15.82 -6.59 -5.18
CA LYS A 139 -16.43 -5.50 -5.97
C LYS A 139 -17.24 -4.54 -5.11
N GLY A 140 -17.98 -5.06 -4.11
CA GLY A 140 -18.73 -4.23 -3.15
C GLY A 140 -17.81 -3.39 -2.26
N GLN A 141 -16.68 -3.95 -1.84
CA GLN A 141 -15.67 -3.22 -1.06
C GLN A 141 -15.01 -2.12 -1.92
N TRP A 142 -14.67 -2.43 -3.16
CA TRP A 142 -14.13 -1.46 -4.11
C TRP A 142 -15.08 -0.29 -4.33
N LYS A 143 -16.39 -0.53 -4.57
CA LYS A 143 -17.38 0.54 -4.73
C LYS A 143 -17.38 1.51 -3.54
N LYS A 144 -17.22 1.02 -2.31
CA LYS A 144 -17.16 1.87 -1.12
C LYS A 144 -15.87 2.71 -1.08
N ARG A 145 -14.72 2.11 -1.36
CA ARG A 145 -13.45 2.86 -1.44
C ARG A 145 -13.49 3.90 -2.56
N GLN A 146 -14.05 3.55 -3.72
CA GLN A 146 -14.22 4.48 -4.84
C GLN A 146 -15.09 5.68 -4.46
N ALA A 147 -16.18 5.47 -3.72
CA ALA A 147 -17.03 6.56 -3.21
C ALA A 147 -16.23 7.49 -2.28
N TYR A 148 -15.45 6.92 -1.36
CA TYR A 148 -14.58 7.68 -0.49
C TYR A 148 -13.51 8.49 -1.27
N TYR A 149 -12.84 7.88 -2.23
CA TYR A 149 -11.84 8.58 -3.06
C TYR A 149 -12.45 9.75 -3.83
N LYS A 150 -13.67 9.58 -4.37
CA LYS A 150 -14.42 10.66 -5.02
C LYS A 150 -14.79 11.78 -4.06
N GLN A 151 -15.24 11.43 -2.85
CA GLN A 151 -15.55 12.41 -1.80
C GLN A 151 -14.31 13.24 -1.41
N CYS A 152 -13.14 12.63 -1.41
CA CYS A 152 -11.86 13.30 -1.16
C CYS A 152 -11.31 14.04 -2.39
N ALA A 153 -12.00 14.05 -3.51
CA ALA A 153 -11.56 14.63 -4.79
C ALA A 153 -10.21 14.07 -5.28
N TYR A 154 -9.93 12.79 -5.00
CA TYR A 154 -8.71 12.15 -5.49
C TYR A 154 -8.86 11.86 -7.00
N LYS A 155 -7.80 12.12 -7.76
CA LYS A 155 -7.71 11.67 -9.14
C LYS A 155 -7.60 10.15 -9.17
N LEU A 156 -8.54 9.47 -9.85
CA LEU A 156 -8.57 8.02 -9.97
C LEU A 156 -8.10 7.61 -11.36
N GLU A 157 -7.14 6.72 -11.41
CA GLU A 157 -6.76 6.00 -12.63
C GLU A 157 -6.92 4.50 -12.41
N THR A 158 -7.43 3.80 -13.41
CA THR A 158 -7.68 2.36 -13.33
C THR A 158 -6.84 1.63 -14.37
N TRP A 159 -6.08 0.66 -13.91
CA TRP A 159 -5.22 -0.18 -14.73
C TRP A 159 -5.77 -1.60 -14.73
N ASN A 160 -5.97 -2.16 -15.93
CA ASN A 160 -6.38 -3.56 -16.06
C ASN A 160 -5.13 -4.45 -16.15
N MET A 161 -4.96 -5.35 -15.19
CA MET A 161 -3.81 -6.23 -15.05
C MET A 161 -4.03 -7.62 -15.68
N ASP A 162 -5.13 -7.82 -16.42
CA ASP A 162 -5.43 -9.12 -17.04
C ASP A 162 -4.65 -9.42 -18.33
N VAL A 163 -3.73 -8.57 -18.74
CA VAL A 163 -2.91 -8.79 -19.94
C VAL A 163 -1.63 -9.50 -19.54
N PRO A 164 -1.48 -10.81 -19.83
CA PRO A 164 -0.44 -11.64 -19.25
C PRO A 164 1.00 -11.29 -19.63
N SER A 165 1.25 -10.57 -20.69
CA SER A 165 2.61 -10.37 -21.22
C SER A 165 3.05 -8.92 -21.38
N SER A 166 2.21 -7.99 -21.08
CA SER A 166 2.50 -6.56 -21.27
C SER A 166 2.15 -5.72 -20.05
N TYR A 167 2.56 -6.16 -18.85
CA TYR A 167 2.56 -5.28 -17.71
C TYR A 167 3.47 -4.09 -18.03
N ARG A 168 2.91 -3.12 -18.69
CA ARG A 168 3.51 -1.79 -18.76
C ARG A 168 3.15 -1.08 -17.47
N ALA A 169 4.12 -1.02 -16.59
CA ALA A 169 4.03 -0.07 -15.51
C ALA A 169 3.66 1.30 -16.11
N PRO A 170 2.78 2.11 -15.48
CA PRO A 170 2.49 3.46 -15.97
C PRO A 170 3.79 4.25 -16.14
N PRO A 171 3.89 5.17 -17.10
CA PRO A 171 5.10 5.93 -17.34
C PRO A 171 5.55 6.66 -16.06
N PRO A 172 6.87 6.77 -15.84
CA PRO A 172 7.38 7.53 -14.70
C PRO A 172 6.96 8.99 -14.82
N GLY A 173 6.38 9.55 -13.78
CA GLY A 173 6.06 10.98 -13.71
C GLY A 173 4.59 11.38 -13.77
N GLU A 174 3.66 10.49 -14.13
CA GLU A 174 2.24 10.82 -14.02
C GLU A 174 1.73 10.58 -12.60
N CYS A 175 1.44 11.66 -11.93
CA CYS A 175 0.86 11.63 -10.60
C CYS A 175 -0.66 11.42 -10.67
N LEU A 176 -1.17 10.49 -9.90
CA LEU A 176 -2.56 10.03 -9.93
C LEU A 176 -3.49 10.74 -8.95
N ILE A 177 -3.00 11.72 -8.19
CA ILE A 177 -3.79 12.48 -7.24
C ILE A 177 -3.48 13.98 -7.41
N LYS A 178 -4.46 14.74 -7.85
CA LYS A 178 -4.44 16.20 -7.77
C LYS A 178 -5.00 16.68 -6.45
#